data_c975c3edaa14afe1b7b6b7e3dcda811f
#
_entry.id   c975c3edaa14afe1b7b6b7e3dcda811f
#
_cell.length_a   1.000
_cell.length_b   1.000
_cell.length_c   1.000
_cell.angle_alpha   90.00
_cell.angle_beta   90.00
_cell.angle_gamma   90.00
#
_symmetry.space_group_name_H-M   'P 1'
#
loop_
_entity.id
_entity.type
_entity.pdbx_description
1 polymer ?
#
loop_
_entity_poly.entity_id
_entity_poly.type
_entity_poly.pdbx_seq_one_letter_code
_entity_poly.pdbx_strand_id
1 'polypeptide(L)'
;MDRSFISEITEDLNNKEVLVKGWVSDIRTLGKVLFIILRDKTDSIQCVAHKDSLKEEIFNKIPKISQESVIEIEGKVKASKQAKKGFEIVVENLKVLAESMTPLPIDTSEKSKTMIDKRLDFRFLDLRRPKIASIFKIRSKVFNFVSNF
;
A
#
# COMPACT_ATOMS: atom_id res chain seq x y z
N MET A 1 -10.74 -7.44 14.98
CA MET A 1 -9.66 -6.43 15.16
C MET A 1 -10.05 -5.18 14.38
N ASP A 2 -9.86 -3.99 14.95
CA ASP A 2 -10.13 -2.74 14.25
C ASP A 2 -9.01 -2.43 13.25
N ARG A 3 -9.35 -1.72 12.16
CA ARG A 3 -8.40 -1.32 11.16
C ARG A 3 -7.42 -0.26 11.69
N SER A 4 -6.12 -0.47 11.52
CA SER A 4 -5.08 0.54 11.72
C SER A 4 -4.73 1.24 10.40
N PHE A 5 -4.48 2.55 10.43
CA PHE A 5 -3.89 3.24 9.29
C PHE A 5 -2.36 3.06 9.30
N ILE A 6 -1.77 3.04 8.12
CA ILE A 6 -0.32 2.77 7.97
C ILE A 6 0.53 3.82 8.69
N SER A 7 0.08 5.08 8.78
CA SER A 7 0.78 6.13 9.54
C SER A 7 0.75 5.94 11.08
N GLU A 8 -0.16 5.12 11.58
CA GLU A 8 -0.29 4.81 13.00
C GLU A 8 0.62 3.65 13.43
N ILE A 9 1.19 2.93 12.45
CA ILE A 9 2.09 1.82 12.72
C ILE A 9 3.51 2.37 12.93
N THR A 10 4.05 2.13 14.11
CA THR A 10 5.37 2.56 14.55
C THR A 10 6.17 1.36 15.07
N GLU A 11 7.45 1.55 15.35
CA GLU A 11 8.32 0.53 15.95
C GLU A 11 7.83 0.07 17.33
N ASP A 12 7.10 0.92 18.07
CA ASP A 12 6.53 0.59 19.38
C ASP A 12 5.46 -0.52 19.31
N LEU A 13 4.92 -0.76 18.11
CA LEU A 13 4.00 -1.87 17.84
C LEU A 13 4.72 -3.19 17.52
N ASN A 14 6.03 -3.27 17.72
CA ASN A 14 6.79 -4.49 17.44
C ASN A 14 6.18 -5.71 18.15
N ASN A 15 5.98 -6.80 17.41
CA ASN A 15 5.28 -8.04 17.78
C ASN A 15 3.77 -7.91 18.05
N LYS A 16 3.16 -6.74 17.88
CA LYS A 16 1.70 -6.59 17.97
C LYS A 16 1.02 -6.95 16.67
N GLU A 17 -0.18 -7.50 16.78
CA GLU A 17 -1.05 -7.79 15.65
C GLU A 17 -1.71 -6.52 15.15
N VAL A 18 -1.77 -6.37 13.84
CA VAL A 18 -2.39 -5.23 13.15
C VAL A 18 -3.23 -5.72 11.97
N LEU A 19 -4.33 -5.01 11.71
CA LEU A 19 -5.15 -5.19 10.52
C LEU A 19 -5.05 -3.94 9.66
N VAL A 20 -4.52 -4.09 8.45
CA VAL A 20 -4.34 -3.01 7.50
C VAL A 20 -5.12 -3.27 6.21
N LYS A 21 -5.63 -2.22 5.60
CA LYS A 21 -6.33 -2.29 4.31
C LYS A 21 -5.80 -1.21 3.38
N GLY A 22 -5.54 -1.57 2.15
CA GLY A 22 -4.99 -0.62 1.20
C GLY A 22 -4.91 -1.15 -0.23
N TRP A 23 -4.28 -0.36 -1.07
CA TRP A 23 -3.99 -0.69 -2.46
C TRP A 23 -2.62 -1.33 -2.59
N VAL A 24 -2.54 -2.36 -3.41
CA VAL A 24 -1.27 -3.01 -3.77
C VAL A 24 -0.49 -2.08 -4.72
N SER A 25 0.64 -1.58 -4.27
CA SER A 25 1.52 -0.76 -5.10
C SER A 25 2.52 -1.59 -5.89
N ASP A 26 3.07 -2.65 -5.27
CA ASP A 26 4.05 -3.54 -5.90
C ASP A 26 4.04 -4.91 -5.22
N ILE A 27 4.36 -5.97 -5.95
CA ILE A 27 4.57 -7.31 -5.41
C ILE A 27 5.87 -7.85 -6.01
N ARG A 28 6.74 -8.38 -5.15
CA ARG A 28 8.00 -9.00 -5.55
C ARG A 28 8.13 -10.38 -4.95
N THR A 29 8.58 -11.32 -5.75
CA THR A 29 8.82 -12.70 -5.32
C THR A 29 10.32 -12.94 -5.20
N LEU A 30 10.75 -13.41 -4.05
CA LEU A 30 12.13 -13.82 -3.80
C LEU A 30 12.14 -15.22 -3.16
N GLY A 31 12.20 -16.24 -4.00
CA GLY A 31 12.16 -17.63 -3.56
C GLY A 31 10.88 -17.97 -2.77
N LYS A 32 11.02 -18.26 -1.47
CA LYS A 32 9.90 -18.61 -0.57
C LYS A 32 9.28 -17.39 0.14
N VAL A 33 9.68 -16.19 -0.23
CA VAL A 33 9.25 -14.95 0.39
C VAL A 33 8.61 -14.03 -0.64
N LEU A 34 7.47 -13.45 -0.30
CA LEU A 34 6.77 -12.45 -1.11
C LEU A 34 6.77 -11.13 -0.37
N PHE A 35 7.15 -10.08 -1.07
CA PHE A 35 7.12 -8.71 -0.57
C PHE A 35 5.96 -7.98 -1.23
N ILE A 36 5.09 -7.41 -0.43
CA ILE A 36 3.94 -6.62 -0.88
C ILE A 36 4.14 -5.20 -0.38
N ILE A 37 4.15 -4.22 -1.26
CA ILE A 37 4.08 -2.82 -0.88
C ILE A 37 2.61 -2.42 -0.85
N LEU A 38 2.07 -2.29 0.36
CA LEU A 38 0.71 -1.84 0.60
C LEU A 38 0.70 -0.34 0.86
N ARG A 39 -0.26 0.36 0.26
CA ARG A 39 -0.45 1.79 0.44
C ARG A 39 -1.89 2.08 0.84
N ASP A 40 -2.08 2.96 1.81
CA ASP A 40 -3.38 3.54 2.12
C ASP A 40 -3.38 5.08 1.86
N LYS A 41 -4.40 5.77 2.37
CA LYS A 41 -4.49 7.24 2.25
C LYS A 41 -3.41 8.00 3.03
N THR A 42 -2.78 7.36 3.99
CA THR A 42 -1.81 7.98 4.93
C THR A 42 -0.38 7.75 4.49
N ASP A 43 -0.01 6.52 4.14
CA ASP A 43 1.37 6.14 3.83
C ASP A 43 1.45 4.79 3.09
N SER A 44 2.66 4.24 2.96
CA SER A 44 2.94 2.90 2.43
C SER A 44 3.79 2.10 3.40
N ILE A 45 3.60 0.77 3.40
CA ILE A 45 4.34 -0.17 4.26
C ILE A 45 4.69 -1.43 3.48
N GLN A 46 5.82 -2.03 3.83
CA GLN A 46 6.21 -3.35 3.33
C GLN A 46 5.52 -4.43 4.16
N CYS A 47 4.88 -5.37 3.49
CA CYS A 47 4.33 -6.57 4.09
C CYS A 47 5.08 -7.77 3.53
N VAL A 48 5.47 -8.70 4.40
CA VAL A 48 6.28 -9.87 4.05
C VAL A 48 5.49 -11.14 4.30
N ALA A 49 5.33 -11.93 3.26
CA ALA A 49 4.62 -13.21 3.32
C ALA A 49 5.62 -14.35 3.15
N HIS A 50 5.74 -15.21 4.16
CA HIS A 50 6.57 -16.41 4.12
C HIS A 50 5.73 -17.63 3.74
N LYS A 51 6.24 -18.47 2.84
CA LYS A 51 5.54 -19.68 2.41
C LYS A 51 5.20 -20.61 3.58
N ASP A 52 6.08 -20.70 4.56
CA ASP A 52 5.95 -21.62 5.69
C ASP A 52 4.97 -21.09 6.77
N SER A 53 4.58 -19.79 6.71
CA SER A 53 3.69 -19.15 7.69
C SER A 53 2.27 -18.94 7.19
N LEU A 54 2.04 -19.04 5.89
CA LEU A 54 0.75 -18.84 5.24
C LEU A 54 0.19 -20.14 4.67
N LYS A 55 -1.14 -20.22 4.61
CA LYS A 55 -1.80 -21.29 3.85
C LYS A 55 -1.35 -21.23 2.40
N GLU A 56 -1.03 -22.37 1.83
CA GLU A 56 -0.50 -22.49 0.46
C GLU A 56 -1.41 -21.82 -0.57
N GLU A 57 -2.72 -21.92 -0.40
CA GLU A 57 -3.70 -21.28 -1.27
C GLU A 57 -3.57 -19.74 -1.28
N ILE A 58 -3.34 -19.13 -0.10
CA ILE A 58 -3.17 -17.69 0.04
C ILE A 58 -1.84 -17.28 -0.58
N PHE A 59 -0.76 -17.99 -0.24
CA PHE A 59 0.57 -17.70 -0.76
C PHE A 59 0.61 -17.73 -2.29
N ASN A 60 -0.01 -18.76 -2.92
CA ASN A 60 -0.03 -18.91 -4.38
C ASN A 60 -0.97 -17.89 -5.09
N LYS A 61 -1.89 -17.24 -4.37
CA LYS A 61 -2.73 -16.17 -4.91
C LYS A 61 -2.02 -14.81 -4.94
N ILE A 62 -1.12 -14.53 -4.00
CA ILE A 62 -0.47 -13.21 -3.87
C ILE A 62 0.20 -12.75 -5.18
N PRO A 63 1.02 -13.56 -5.89
CA PRO A 63 1.66 -13.11 -7.13
C PRO A 63 0.69 -12.79 -8.28
N LYS A 64 -0.54 -13.24 -8.19
CA LYS A 64 -1.59 -13.02 -9.19
C LYS A 64 -2.42 -11.75 -8.93
N ILE A 65 -2.24 -11.13 -7.77
CA ILE A 65 -2.96 -9.91 -7.41
C ILE A 65 -2.43 -8.76 -8.27
N SER A 66 -3.34 -8.13 -8.98
CA SER A 66 -3.03 -6.98 -9.84
C SER A 66 -2.66 -5.74 -9.02
N GLN A 67 -1.79 -4.91 -9.57
CA GLN A 67 -1.49 -3.59 -9.02
C GLN A 67 -2.78 -2.77 -8.85
N GLU A 68 -2.87 -1.96 -7.79
CA GLU A 68 -4.05 -1.17 -7.39
C GLU A 68 -5.26 -1.99 -6.93
N SER A 69 -5.16 -3.32 -6.84
CA SER A 69 -6.17 -4.12 -6.13
C SER A 69 -6.22 -3.73 -4.66
N VAL A 70 -7.40 -3.85 -4.07
CA VAL A 70 -7.62 -3.57 -2.64
C VAL A 70 -7.52 -4.87 -1.86
N ILE A 71 -6.63 -4.89 -0.89
CA ILE A 71 -6.42 -6.04 -0.01
C ILE A 71 -6.52 -5.67 1.46
N GLU A 72 -6.87 -6.64 2.25
CA GLU A 72 -6.82 -6.65 3.70
C GLU A 72 -5.70 -7.59 4.14
N ILE A 73 -4.86 -7.14 5.05
CA ILE A 73 -3.77 -7.93 5.62
C ILE A 73 -3.90 -7.91 7.14
N GLU A 74 -3.88 -9.09 7.73
CA GLU A 74 -3.69 -9.31 9.16
C GLU A 74 -2.27 -9.85 9.36
N GLY A 75 -1.56 -9.32 10.33
CA GLY A 75 -0.19 -9.75 10.58
C GLY A 75 0.45 -9.03 11.76
N LYS A 76 1.70 -9.36 12.02
CA LYS A 76 2.49 -8.81 13.12
C LYS A 76 3.52 -7.81 12.63
N VAL A 77 3.61 -6.69 13.31
CA VAL A 77 4.69 -5.71 13.07
C VAL A 77 6.01 -6.31 13.54
N LYS A 78 7.04 -6.28 12.70
CA LYS A 78 8.41 -6.69 13.06
C LYS A 78 9.42 -5.63 12.67
N ALA A 79 10.37 -5.36 13.56
CA ALA A 79 11.53 -4.56 13.24
C ALA A 79 12.34 -5.24 12.12
N SER A 80 12.72 -4.48 11.09
CA SER A 80 13.46 -4.99 9.93
C SER A 80 14.38 -3.90 9.39
N LYS A 81 15.69 -4.16 9.42
CA LYS A 81 16.70 -3.25 8.85
C LYS A 81 16.61 -3.13 7.32
N GLN A 82 15.94 -4.08 6.67
CA GLN A 82 15.77 -4.09 5.21
C GLN A 82 14.55 -3.28 4.77
N ALA A 83 13.59 -3.07 5.67
CA ALA A 83 12.42 -2.26 5.39
C ALA A 83 12.77 -0.77 5.47
N LYS A 84 12.31 0.01 4.48
CA LYS A 84 12.59 1.46 4.38
C LYS A 84 12.22 2.26 5.65
N LYS A 85 11.24 1.77 6.41
CA LYS A 85 10.75 2.39 7.65
C LYS A 85 11.39 1.83 8.92
N GLY A 86 12.31 0.86 8.83
CA GLY A 86 12.87 0.15 9.98
C GLY A 86 11.98 -0.99 10.51
N PHE A 87 10.76 -1.13 10.00
CA PHE A 87 9.82 -2.18 10.37
C PHE A 87 8.94 -2.59 9.17
N GLU A 88 8.36 -3.79 9.27
CA GLU A 88 7.50 -4.39 8.26
C GLU A 88 6.36 -5.19 8.91
N ILE A 89 5.36 -5.57 8.15
CA ILE A 89 4.28 -6.45 8.63
C ILE A 89 4.55 -7.86 8.11
N VAL A 90 4.71 -8.81 9.03
CA VAL A 90 4.73 -10.24 8.68
C VAL A 90 3.28 -10.68 8.51
N VAL A 91 2.94 -11.11 7.31
CA VAL A 91 1.57 -11.47 6.93
C VAL A 91 1.18 -12.81 7.55
N GLU A 92 0.08 -12.86 8.28
CA GLU A 92 -0.53 -14.07 8.83
C GLU A 92 -1.80 -14.46 8.08
N ASN A 93 -2.53 -13.46 7.56
CA ASN A 93 -3.70 -13.67 6.71
C ASN A 93 -3.82 -12.56 5.67
N LEU A 94 -4.39 -12.89 4.50
CA LEU A 94 -4.63 -11.95 3.42
C LEU A 94 -5.96 -12.24 2.73
N LYS A 95 -6.73 -11.18 2.53
CA LYS A 95 -7.99 -11.23 1.80
C LYS A 95 -8.01 -10.18 0.69
N VAL A 96 -8.35 -10.56 -0.52
CA VAL A 96 -8.62 -9.61 -1.61
C VAL A 96 -10.04 -9.08 -1.44
N LEU A 97 -10.17 -7.76 -1.29
CA LEU A 97 -11.46 -7.08 -1.13
C LEU A 97 -12.03 -6.65 -2.48
N ALA A 98 -11.16 -6.17 -3.38
CA ALA A 98 -11.54 -5.81 -4.75
C ALA A 98 -10.32 -5.97 -5.66
N GLU A 99 -10.51 -6.61 -6.80
CA GLU A 99 -9.50 -6.75 -7.84
C GLU A 99 -9.52 -5.54 -8.78
N SER A 100 -8.34 -5.07 -9.18
CA SER A 100 -8.24 -4.04 -10.19
C SER A 100 -8.17 -4.65 -11.59
N MET A 101 -8.76 -3.95 -12.56
CA MET A 101 -8.62 -4.32 -13.98
C MET A 101 -7.21 -3.97 -14.47
N THR A 102 -6.61 -4.88 -15.23
CA THR A 102 -5.30 -4.68 -15.87
C THR A 102 -5.43 -4.82 -17.39
N PRO A 103 -4.66 -4.04 -18.17
CA PRO A 103 -3.69 -3.02 -17.74
C PRO A 103 -4.35 -1.75 -17.18
N LEU A 104 -3.68 -1.09 -16.22
CA LEU A 104 -4.13 0.20 -15.72
C LEU A 104 -4.05 1.26 -16.84
N PRO A 105 -5.03 2.18 -16.93
CA PRO A 105 -5.03 3.22 -17.95
C PRO A 105 -3.88 4.23 -17.80
N ILE A 106 -3.41 4.44 -16.55
CA ILE A 106 -2.22 5.26 -16.25
C ILE A 106 -1.34 4.54 -15.22
N ASP A 107 -0.03 4.77 -15.30
CA ASP A 107 0.94 4.25 -14.34
C ASP A 107 0.94 5.09 -13.06
N THR A 108 0.62 4.47 -11.93
CA THR A 108 0.62 5.11 -10.61
C THR A 108 2.00 5.12 -9.94
N SER A 109 2.99 4.38 -10.49
CA SER A 109 4.35 4.25 -9.93
C SER A 109 5.29 5.43 -10.26
N GLU A 110 4.85 6.40 -11.05
CA GLU A 110 5.64 7.55 -11.54
C GLU A 110 6.84 7.18 -12.46
N LYS A 111 6.98 5.93 -12.86
CA LYS A 111 8.06 5.48 -13.75
C LYS A 111 7.87 5.93 -15.20
N SER A 112 6.63 6.11 -15.62
CA SER A 112 6.30 6.54 -16.98
C SER A 112 5.72 7.96 -17.01
N LYS A 113 5.99 8.67 -18.12
CA LYS A 113 5.37 9.97 -18.41
C LYS A 113 4.02 9.72 -19.08
N THR A 114 2.95 10.12 -18.41
CA THR A 114 1.60 10.10 -18.99
C THR A 114 1.18 11.52 -19.36
N MET A 115 0.58 11.71 -20.51
CA MET A 115 0.10 13.02 -21.00
C MET A 115 -1.00 13.55 -20.07
N ILE A 116 -1.14 14.88 -20.04
CA ILE A 116 -2.01 15.56 -19.07
C ILE A 116 -3.50 15.25 -19.31
N ASP A 117 -3.93 15.17 -20.55
CA ASP A 117 -5.29 14.81 -20.95
C ASP A 117 -5.68 13.45 -20.36
N LYS A 118 -4.87 12.41 -20.60
CA LYS A 118 -5.11 11.08 -20.05
C LYS A 118 -5.09 11.06 -18.52
N ARG A 119 -4.25 11.88 -17.89
CA ARG A 119 -4.21 12.02 -16.42
C ARG A 119 -5.47 12.69 -15.87
N LEU A 120 -6.08 13.60 -16.64
CA LEU A 120 -7.34 14.24 -16.25
C LEU A 120 -8.52 13.27 -16.37
N ASP A 121 -8.56 12.47 -17.44
CA ASP A 121 -9.60 11.45 -17.63
C ASP A 121 -9.59 10.39 -16.51
N PHE A 122 -8.39 10.00 -16.05
CA PHE A 122 -8.21 9.03 -14.96
C PHE A 122 -7.70 9.68 -13.67
N ARG A 123 -8.30 10.83 -13.31
CA ARG A 123 -7.85 11.65 -12.18
C ARG A 123 -7.81 10.90 -10.85
N PHE A 124 -8.71 9.98 -10.61
CA PHE A 124 -8.76 9.15 -9.41
C PHE A 124 -7.52 8.25 -9.24
N LEU A 125 -6.88 7.80 -10.33
CA LEU A 125 -5.59 7.11 -10.31
C LEU A 125 -4.42 8.08 -10.20
N ASP A 126 -4.47 9.20 -10.93
CA ASP A 126 -3.42 10.22 -10.89
C ASP A 126 -3.22 10.79 -9.47
N LEU A 127 -4.30 10.97 -8.70
CA LEU A 127 -4.26 11.39 -7.30
C LEU A 127 -3.60 10.36 -6.36
N ARG A 128 -3.42 9.13 -6.79
CA ARG A 128 -2.69 8.11 -6.02
C ARG A 128 -1.18 8.23 -6.17
N ARG A 129 -0.69 9.00 -7.14
CA ARG A 129 0.73 9.29 -7.33
C ARG A 129 1.20 10.22 -6.20
N PRO A 130 2.30 9.90 -5.47
CA PRO A 130 2.71 10.66 -4.29
C PRO A 130 2.93 12.15 -4.54
N LYS A 131 3.58 12.51 -5.64
CA LYS A 131 3.81 13.92 -6.02
C LYS A 131 2.51 14.68 -6.25
N ILE A 132 1.55 14.07 -6.93
CA ILE A 132 0.26 14.71 -7.23
C ILE A 132 -0.56 14.84 -5.94
N ALA A 133 -0.63 13.77 -5.14
CA ALA A 133 -1.29 13.82 -3.83
C ALA A 133 -0.71 14.91 -2.91
N SER A 134 0.62 15.11 -2.92
CA SER A 134 1.29 16.15 -2.12
C SER A 134 0.83 17.56 -2.49
N ILE A 135 0.62 17.86 -3.77
CA ILE A 135 0.13 19.16 -4.22
C ILE A 135 -1.22 19.48 -3.57
N PHE A 136 -2.15 18.50 -3.58
CA PHE A 136 -3.49 18.70 -3.00
C PHE A 136 -3.47 18.77 -1.48
N LYS A 137 -2.58 17.99 -0.83
CA LYS A 137 -2.38 18.07 0.62
C LYS A 137 -1.86 19.44 1.06
N ILE A 138 -0.87 19.99 0.34
CA ILE A 138 -0.33 21.33 0.60
C ILE A 138 -1.42 22.37 0.37
N ARG A 139 -2.11 22.32 -0.76
CA ARG A 139 -3.20 23.24 -1.08
C ARG A 139 -4.29 23.26 0.01
N SER A 140 -4.70 22.07 0.46
CA SER A 140 -5.70 21.97 1.54
C SER A 140 -5.21 22.60 2.85
N LYS A 141 -3.94 22.40 3.22
CA LYS A 141 -3.35 23.03 4.42
C LYS A 141 -3.29 24.53 4.31
N VAL A 142 -2.87 25.06 3.15
CA VAL A 142 -2.83 26.52 2.91
C VAL A 142 -4.25 27.11 3.00
N PHE A 143 -5.23 26.46 2.39
CA PHE A 143 -6.61 26.91 2.42
C PHE A 143 -7.19 26.94 3.83
N ASN A 144 -6.95 25.87 4.60
CA ASN A 144 -7.38 25.81 6.01
C ASN A 144 -6.69 26.89 6.87
N PHE A 145 -5.40 27.15 6.64
CA PHE A 145 -4.68 28.21 7.35
C PHE A 145 -5.30 29.59 7.08
N VAL A 146 -5.51 29.92 5.80
CA VAL A 146 -6.10 31.22 5.41
C VAL A 146 -7.54 31.37 5.90
N SER A 147 -8.33 30.28 5.92
CA SER A 147 -9.73 30.33 6.36
C SER A 147 -9.89 30.44 7.88
N ASN A 148 -8.87 30.08 8.66
CA ASN A 148 -8.89 30.15 10.13
C ASN A 148 -8.16 31.39 10.66
N PHE A 149 -7.68 32.26 9.78
CA PHE A 149 -7.06 33.56 10.10
C PHE A 149 -8.12 34.66 10.08
#